data_ba58d64f8f5c8ed12be4f46897a36464
#
_entry.id   ba58d64f8f5c8ed12be4f46897a36464
#
_cell.length_a   1.000
_cell.length_b   1.000
_cell.length_c   1.000
_cell.angle_alpha   90.00
_cell.angle_beta   90.00
_cell.angle_gamma   90.00
#
_symmetry.space_group_name_H-M   'P 1'
#
loop_
_entity.id
_entity.type
_entity.pdbx_description
1 polymer ?
#
loop_
_entity_poly.entity_id
_entity_poly.type
_entity_poly.pdbx_seq_one_letter_code
_entity_poly.pdbx_strand_id
1 'polypeptide(L)'
;MQSLPFDLPKFEPGWVWLAGAGPGDAGLLTLHALNALRQADVLVYDALVGQVILELVSPDCELEYAGKRGGKPSAKQRDISLRLVELAEQGKRVLRLKGGDPFVFGRGGEEALCLAKAGIPFRIIPGISAGIGGLAYAGIPVTYRDFNSAVTFLTGHGMAGEVPERHNWDAIAQGSPVIVMYMATKYLGEIAARLMRNGRSAEEPVAVITQASLPDQRVLETKLGTCSEDVEKHGLEPPAIIVVGEVVSLRKFLKWMD
;
A
#
# COMPACT_ATOMS: atom_id res chain seq x y z
N MET A 1 22.16 4.49 20.21
CA MET A 1 21.35 5.49 19.45
C MET A 1 21.25 6.73 20.33
N GLN A 2 21.53 7.92 19.82
CA GLN A 2 21.26 9.15 20.56
C GLN A 2 19.77 9.24 20.87
N SER A 3 19.42 9.78 22.06
CA SER A 3 18.02 10.02 22.42
C SER A 3 17.38 11.00 21.44
N LEU A 4 16.13 10.74 21.05
CA LEU A 4 15.37 11.69 20.23
C LEU A 4 15.13 12.97 21.05
N PRO A 5 15.07 14.16 20.42
CA PRO A 5 14.82 15.43 21.11
C PRO A 5 13.34 15.60 21.52
N PHE A 6 12.52 14.56 21.43
CA PHE A 6 11.10 14.51 21.81
C PHE A 6 10.73 13.11 22.28
N ASP A 7 9.66 13.03 23.06
CA ASP A 7 9.15 11.78 23.57
C ASP A 7 8.26 11.08 22.53
N LEU A 8 8.46 9.76 22.39
CA LEU A 8 7.57 8.92 21.64
C LEU A 8 6.43 8.41 22.54
N PRO A 9 5.23 8.20 21.98
CA PRO A 9 4.10 7.74 22.76
C PRO A 9 4.34 6.36 23.35
N LYS A 10 3.87 6.18 24.59
CA LYS A 10 3.86 4.89 25.26
C LYS A 10 2.74 4.03 24.69
N PHE A 11 3.02 2.76 24.46
CA PHE A 11 2.05 1.78 24.04
C PHE A 11 1.46 1.11 25.29
N GLU A 12 0.23 1.49 25.63
CA GLU A 12 -0.40 0.99 26.85
C GLU A 12 -1.00 -0.41 26.65
N PRO A 13 -1.03 -1.28 27.70
CA PRO A 13 -1.71 -2.57 27.64
C PRO A 13 -3.20 -2.43 27.29
N GLY A 14 -3.73 -3.38 26.51
CA GLY A 14 -5.11 -3.36 26.05
C GLY A 14 -5.38 -2.41 24.88
N TRP A 15 -4.36 -1.78 24.32
CA TRP A 15 -4.47 -0.94 23.13
C TRP A 15 -4.13 -1.71 21.86
N VAL A 16 -4.76 -1.27 20.75
CA VAL A 16 -4.40 -1.71 19.40
C VAL A 16 -3.84 -0.53 18.62
N TRP A 17 -2.63 -0.65 18.08
CA TRP A 17 -2.10 0.33 17.15
C TRP A 17 -2.13 -0.23 15.72
N LEU A 18 -2.80 0.50 14.81
CA LEU A 18 -2.85 0.18 13.39
C LEU A 18 -1.77 0.99 12.68
N ALA A 19 -0.71 0.35 12.23
CA ALA A 19 0.47 1.03 11.70
C ALA A 19 0.75 0.63 10.24
N GLY A 20 1.27 1.58 9.47
CA GLY A 20 1.80 1.33 8.14
C GLY A 20 3.26 0.91 8.18
N ALA A 21 3.59 -0.14 7.44
CA ALA A 21 4.95 -0.64 7.24
C ALA A 21 5.71 0.07 6.13
N GLY A 22 5.07 0.99 5.39
CA GLY A 22 5.65 1.56 4.19
C GLY A 22 5.59 0.62 2.98
N PRO A 23 6.24 1.01 1.85
CA PRO A 23 6.14 0.30 0.59
C PRO A 23 7.07 -0.92 0.46
N GLY A 24 8.05 -1.08 1.37
CA GLY A 24 9.01 -2.20 1.34
C GLY A 24 10.30 -1.91 2.10
N ASP A 25 10.98 -0.82 1.78
CA ASP A 25 12.20 -0.40 2.46
C ASP A 25 11.92 -0.07 3.94
N ALA A 26 12.60 -0.76 4.86
CA ALA A 26 12.48 -0.54 6.30
C ALA A 26 12.92 0.88 6.73
N GLY A 27 13.76 1.54 5.96
CA GLY A 27 14.14 2.94 6.16
C GLY A 27 12.98 3.93 5.99
N LEU A 28 11.88 3.50 5.39
CA LEU A 28 10.66 4.29 5.21
C LEU A 28 9.64 4.10 6.34
N LEU A 29 9.97 3.34 7.39
CA LEU A 29 9.15 3.27 8.59
C LEU A 29 9.10 4.64 9.28
N THR A 30 7.93 5.02 9.75
CA THR A 30 7.84 6.18 10.63
C THR A 30 8.47 5.87 12.00
N LEU A 31 8.97 6.89 12.70
CA LEU A 31 9.48 6.73 14.05
C LEU A 31 8.45 6.15 15.00
N HIS A 32 7.18 6.47 14.81
CA HIS A 32 6.08 5.90 15.58
C HIS A 32 5.87 4.40 15.29
N ALA A 33 5.98 3.97 14.04
CA ALA A 33 5.88 2.57 13.68
C ALA A 33 7.05 1.75 14.28
N LEU A 34 8.28 2.27 14.19
CA LEU A 34 9.45 1.66 14.81
C LEU A 34 9.31 1.57 16.35
N ASN A 35 8.79 2.62 16.97
CA ASN A 35 8.51 2.63 18.41
C ASN A 35 7.46 1.58 18.81
N ALA A 36 6.41 1.41 17.99
CA ALA A 36 5.39 0.40 18.20
C ALA A 36 5.94 -1.02 18.10
N LEU A 37 6.78 -1.31 17.09
CA LEU A 37 7.44 -2.61 16.89
C LEU A 37 8.27 -3.03 18.12
N ARG A 38 8.89 -2.06 18.81
CA ARG A 38 9.72 -2.31 19.99
C ARG A 38 8.94 -2.52 21.27
N GLN A 39 7.68 -2.10 21.33
CA GLN A 39 6.85 -2.15 22.53
C GLN A 39 5.73 -3.17 22.46
N ALA A 40 5.39 -3.70 21.27
CA ALA A 40 4.29 -4.62 21.08
C ALA A 40 4.52 -5.96 21.81
N ASP A 41 3.47 -6.49 22.42
CA ASP A 41 3.43 -7.86 22.93
C ASP A 41 3.04 -8.85 21.85
N VAL A 42 2.18 -8.42 20.91
CA VAL A 42 1.74 -9.20 19.74
C VAL A 42 1.78 -8.34 18.49
N LEU A 43 2.39 -8.86 17.43
CA LEU A 43 2.40 -8.27 16.09
C LEU A 43 1.50 -9.10 15.18
N VAL A 44 0.38 -8.53 14.74
CA VAL A 44 -0.50 -9.09 13.69
C VAL A 44 -0.16 -8.45 12.36
N TYR A 45 0.37 -9.21 11.40
CA TYR A 45 0.90 -8.66 10.15
C TYR A 45 0.42 -9.41 8.90
N ASP A 46 0.46 -8.74 7.73
CA ASP A 46 0.05 -9.32 6.45
C ASP A 46 1.25 -9.67 5.54
N ALA A 47 0.94 -10.20 4.35
CA ALA A 47 1.93 -10.71 3.40
C ALA A 47 2.85 -9.63 2.78
N LEU A 48 2.50 -8.36 2.91
CA LEU A 48 3.28 -7.26 2.32
C LEU A 48 4.34 -6.69 3.28
N VAL A 49 4.37 -7.19 4.52
CA VAL A 49 5.40 -6.80 5.50
C VAL A 49 6.66 -7.63 5.26
N GLY A 50 7.75 -6.97 4.88
CA GLY A 50 9.02 -7.60 4.57
C GLY A 50 9.73 -8.17 5.81
N GLN A 51 10.55 -9.21 5.61
CA GLN A 51 11.29 -9.90 6.68
C GLN A 51 12.17 -8.94 7.50
N VAL A 52 12.84 -7.99 6.85
CA VAL A 52 13.70 -7.00 7.52
C VAL A 52 12.94 -6.16 8.54
N ILE A 53 11.65 -5.88 8.29
CA ILE A 53 10.80 -5.14 9.25
C ILE A 53 10.45 -6.03 10.44
N LEU A 54 10.22 -7.32 10.22
CA LEU A 54 9.95 -8.28 11.29
C LEU A 54 11.13 -8.47 12.25
N GLU A 55 12.36 -8.26 11.77
CA GLU A 55 13.59 -8.30 12.59
C GLU A 55 13.74 -7.11 13.55
N LEU A 56 12.94 -6.04 13.35
CA LEU A 56 12.92 -4.86 14.22
C LEU A 56 12.01 -5.01 15.45
N VAL A 57 11.25 -6.09 15.50
CA VAL A 57 10.32 -6.41 16.59
C VAL A 57 11.08 -6.82 17.85
N SER A 58 10.52 -6.54 19.03
CA SER A 58 11.06 -7.04 20.29
C SER A 58 11.16 -8.58 20.24
N PRO A 59 12.26 -9.19 20.73
CA PRO A 59 12.40 -10.65 20.77
C PRO A 59 11.28 -11.39 21.53
N ASP A 60 10.64 -10.72 22.48
CA ASP A 60 9.54 -11.28 23.30
C ASP A 60 8.17 -11.09 22.63
N CYS A 61 8.09 -10.45 21.46
CA CYS A 61 6.83 -10.20 20.78
C CYS A 61 6.35 -11.43 20.03
N GLU A 62 5.10 -11.82 20.25
CA GLU A 62 4.44 -12.90 19.51
C GLU A 62 4.11 -12.42 18.07
N LEU A 63 4.41 -13.25 17.06
CA LEU A 63 4.14 -12.95 15.67
C LEU A 63 2.93 -13.72 15.15
N GLU A 64 1.85 -13.02 14.80
CA GLU A 64 0.64 -13.61 14.19
C GLU A 64 0.52 -13.18 12.71
N TYR A 65 0.66 -14.13 11.80
CA TYR A 65 0.48 -13.88 10.37
C TYR A 65 -1.00 -13.90 9.99
N ALA A 66 -1.52 -12.75 9.51
CA ALA A 66 -2.90 -12.56 9.09
C ALA A 66 -3.10 -12.59 7.55
N GLY A 67 -2.04 -12.84 6.78
CA GLY A 67 -2.10 -12.94 5.31
C GLY A 67 -2.65 -14.28 4.82
N LYS A 68 -2.75 -14.44 3.49
CA LYS A 68 -3.11 -15.72 2.86
C LYS A 68 -1.99 -16.73 3.08
N ARG A 69 -2.26 -17.82 3.76
CA ARG A 69 -1.36 -18.99 3.72
C ARG A 69 -1.72 -19.86 2.53
N GLY A 70 -0.69 -20.25 1.73
CA GLY A 70 -0.87 -21.06 0.53
C GLY A 70 -1.85 -22.20 0.72
N GLY A 71 -2.87 -22.25 -0.14
CA GLY A 71 -3.89 -23.33 -0.16
C GLY A 71 -4.99 -23.26 0.92
N LYS A 72 -4.91 -22.37 1.91
CA LYS A 72 -6.00 -22.17 2.89
C LYS A 72 -6.80 -20.93 2.55
N PRO A 73 -8.14 -20.90 2.78
CA PRO A 73 -8.92 -19.67 2.68
C PRO A 73 -8.25 -18.58 3.52
N SER A 74 -8.13 -17.37 2.96
CA SER A 74 -7.64 -16.24 3.78
C SER A 74 -8.60 -16.04 4.94
N ALA A 75 -8.08 -15.74 6.13
CA ALA A 75 -8.91 -15.27 7.23
C ALA A 75 -9.83 -14.16 6.69
N LYS A 76 -11.13 -14.28 6.96
CA LYS A 76 -12.06 -13.23 6.58
C LYS A 76 -11.62 -11.97 7.32
N GLN A 77 -11.76 -10.79 6.70
CA GLN A 77 -11.39 -9.54 7.36
C GLN A 77 -12.05 -9.38 8.74
N ARG A 78 -13.28 -9.89 8.89
CA ARG A 78 -13.98 -9.93 10.16
C ARG A 78 -13.24 -10.72 11.22
N ASP A 79 -12.65 -11.85 10.86
CA ASP A 79 -11.93 -12.73 11.81
C ASP A 79 -10.65 -12.05 12.30
N ILE A 80 -9.94 -11.32 11.42
CA ILE A 80 -8.78 -10.52 11.81
C ILE A 80 -9.19 -9.42 12.79
N SER A 81 -10.27 -8.67 12.47
CA SER A 81 -10.75 -7.59 13.35
C SER A 81 -11.18 -8.09 14.72
N LEU A 82 -11.86 -9.23 14.79
CA LEU A 82 -12.24 -9.85 16.05
C LEU A 82 -11.01 -10.34 16.83
N ARG A 83 -10.01 -10.88 16.14
CA ARG A 83 -8.78 -11.32 16.78
C ARG A 83 -8.03 -10.15 17.43
N LEU A 84 -8.01 -8.98 16.82
CA LEU A 84 -7.43 -7.78 17.42
C LEU A 84 -8.14 -7.38 18.72
N VAL A 85 -9.48 -7.49 18.75
CA VAL A 85 -10.30 -7.22 19.95
C VAL A 85 -9.95 -8.23 21.06
N GLU A 86 -9.97 -9.54 20.77
CA GLU A 86 -9.64 -10.60 21.73
C GLU A 86 -8.26 -10.40 22.38
N LEU A 87 -7.24 -10.07 21.60
CA LEU A 87 -5.90 -9.83 22.11
C LEU A 87 -5.83 -8.60 23.01
N ALA A 88 -6.53 -7.54 22.65
CA ALA A 88 -6.58 -6.31 23.44
C ALA A 88 -7.34 -6.52 24.77
N GLU A 89 -8.46 -7.31 24.78
CA GLU A 89 -9.19 -7.68 25.98
C GLU A 89 -8.34 -8.52 26.96
N GLN A 90 -7.35 -9.26 26.45
CA GLN A 90 -6.34 -9.96 27.27
C GLN A 90 -5.28 -9.02 27.86
N GLY A 91 -5.40 -7.70 27.63
CA GLY A 91 -4.45 -6.71 28.11
C GLY A 91 -3.15 -6.62 27.29
N LYS A 92 -3.09 -7.22 26.11
CA LYS A 92 -1.90 -7.17 25.23
C LYS A 92 -1.77 -5.81 24.55
N ARG A 93 -0.53 -5.38 24.30
CA ARG A 93 -0.20 -4.28 23.37
C ARG A 93 -0.17 -4.86 21.96
N VAL A 94 -1.22 -4.64 21.21
CA VAL A 94 -1.42 -5.29 19.91
C VAL A 94 -1.03 -4.34 18.77
N LEU A 95 0.03 -4.66 18.06
CA LEU A 95 0.41 -3.94 16.84
C LEU A 95 -0.16 -4.66 15.61
N ARG A 96 -1.07 -4.01 14.90
CA ARG A 96 -1.51 -4.43 13.56
C ARG A 96 -0.68 -3.70 12.52
N LEU A 97 0.24 -4.40 11.87
CA LEU A 97 1.14 -3.84 10.86
C LEU A 97 0.69 -4.22 9.45
N LYS A 98 0.56 -3.22 8.58
CA LYS A 98 0.00 -3.33 7.24
C LYS A 98 0.97 -2.75 6.21
N GLY A 99 1.12 -3.40 5.06
CA GLY A 99 1.90 -2.83 3.95
C GLY A 99 1.38 -1.45 3.53
N GLY A 100 2.26 -0.52 3.19
CA GLY A 100 1.93 0.86 2.84
C GLY A 100 1.37 1.64 4.02
N ASP A 101 0.17 2.20 3.85
CA ASP A 101 -0.60 2.95 4.85
C ASP A 101 -1.89 2.20 5.23
N PRO A 102 -2.28 2.15 6.52
CA PRO A 102 -3.48 1.41 6.96
C PRO A 102 -4.77 1.88 6.31
N PHE A 103 -4.88 3.17 5.97
CA PHE A 103 -6.08 3.81 5.46
C PHE A 103 -6.10 4.00 3.93
N VAL A 104 -5.02 3.61 3.23
CA VAL A 104 -4.96 3.65 1.76
C VAL A 104 -5.13 2.24 1.20
N PHE A 105 -6.35 1.87 0.82
CA PHE A 105 -6.75 0.54 0.32
C PHE A 105 -6.35 -0.64 1.22
N GLY A 106 -5.99 -0.36 2.48
CA GLY A 106 -5.53 -1.33 3.46
C GLY A 106 -6.64 -1.88 4.38
N ARG A 107 -7.88 -1.44 4.25
CA ARG A 107 -9.02 -1.82 5.10
C ARG A 107 -8.85 -1.49 6.59
N GLY A 108 -7.88 -0.66 6.95
CA GLY A 108 -7.65 -0.24 8.33
C GLY A 108 -8.85 0.51 8.94
N GLY A 109 -9.66 1.17 8.12
CA GLY A 109 -10.92 1.80 8.57
C GLY A 109 -11.94 0.78 9.08
N GLU A 110 -12.03 -0.40 8.47
CA GLU A 110 -12.91 -1.48 8.93
C GLU A 110 -12.41 -2.05 10.26
N GLU A 111 -11.09 -2.25 10.40
CA GLU A 111 -10.44 -2.71 11.64
C GLU A 111 -10.65 -1.68 12.77
N ALA A 112 -10.39 -0.39 12.52
CA ALA A 112 -10.59 0.69 13.48
C ALA A 112 -12.06 0.82 13.94
N LEU A 113 -13.01 0.68 12.99
CA LEU A 113 -14.44 0.72 13.32
C LEU A 113 -14.87 -0.47 14.21
N CYS A 114 -14.29 -1.65 13.98
CA CYS A 114 -14.53 -2.83 14.82
C CYS A 114 -14.03 -2.59 16.24
N LEU A 115 -12.80 -2.08 16.40
CA LEU A 115 -12.22 -1.73 17.71
C LEU A 115 -13.05 -0.68 18.44
N ALA A 116 -13.47 0.39 17.74
CA ALA A 116 -14.32 1.42 18.33
C ALA A 116 -15.66 0.89 18.84
N LYS A 117 -16.29 -0.02 18.09
CA LYS A 117 -17.54 -0.67 18.49
C LYS A 117 -17.38 -1.60 19.69
N ALA A 118 -16.19 -2.20 19.85
CA ALA A 118 -15.87 -3.03 21.00
C ALA A 118 -15.36 -2.23 22.21
N GLY A 119 -15.23 -0.88 22.09
CA GLY A 119 -14.71 -0.04 23.17
C GLY A 119 -13.19 -0.18 23.38
N ILE A 120 -12.48 -0.80 22.45
CA ILE A 120 -11.03 -0.96 22.52
C ILE A 120 -10.33 0.32 22.10
N PRO A 121 -9.44 0.88 22.94
CA PRO A 121 -8.67 2.06 22.57
C PRO A 121 -7.66 1.71 21.47
N PHE A 122 -7.53 2.61 20.50
CA PHE A 122 -6.61 2.39 19.39
C PHE A 122 -5.90 3.68 18.95
N ARG A 123 -4.83 3.50 18.18
CA ARG A 123 -4.09 4.57 17.52
C ARG A 123 -3.86 4.21 16.06
N ILE A 124 -3.97 5.20 15.18
CA ILE A 124 -3.54 5.07 13.78
C ILE A 124 -2.15 5.69 13.64
N ILE A 125 -1.23 4.91 13.06
CA ILE A 125 0.10 5.37 12.69
C ILE A 125 0.19 5.30 11.16
N PRO A 126 0.18 6.44 10.47
CA PRO A 126 0.34 6.48 9.02
C PRO A 126 1.63 5.80 8.57
N GLY A 127 1.61 5.27 7.36
CA GLY A 127 2.79 4.78 6.65
C GLY A 127 2.90 5.41 5.27
N ILE A 128 4.07 5.28 4.65
CA ILE A 128 4.26 5.75 3.28
C ILE A 128 3.56 4.77 2.35
N SER A 129 2.50 5.21 1.69
CA SER A 129 1.78 4.37 0.72
C SER A 129 2.63 4.12 -0.53
N ALA A 130 2.54 2.92 -1.11
CA ALA A 130 3.30 2.53 -2.30
C ALA A 130 3.03 3.42 -3.52
N GLY A 131 1.83 4.01 -3.65
CA GLY A 131 1.51 4.97 -4.70
C GLY A 131 2.19 6.34 -4.54
N ILE A 132 2.88 6.57 -3.41
CA ILE A 132 3.72 7.75 -3.18
C ILE A 132 5.19 7.31 -3.11
N GLY A 133 5.53 6.43 -2.18
CA GLY A 133 6.91 5.99 -1.96
C GLY A 133 7.47 5.19 -3.13
N GLY A 134 6.67 4.30 -3.73
CA GLY A 134 7.09 3.51 -4.89
C GLY A 134 7.35 4.37 -6.12
N LEU A 135 6.53 5.40 -6.36
CA LEU A 135 6.77 6.34 -7.46
C LEU A 135 8.06 7.15 -7.22
N ALA A 136 8.29 7.62 -5.99
CA ALA A 136 9.52 8.33 -5.63
C ALA A 136 10.77 7.46 -5.88
N TYR A 137 10.73 6.18 -5.49
CA TYR A 137 11.81 5.22 -5.74
C TYR A 137 11.97 4.87 -7.21
N ALA A 138 10.90 4.97 -7.99
CA ALA A 138 10.95 4.84 -9.45
C ALA A 138 11.44 6.11 -10.16
N GLY A 139 11.70 7.22 -9.46
CA GLY A 139 12.04 8.50 -10.06
C GLY A 139 10.88 9.16 -10.81
N ILE A 140 9.64 8.91 -10.36
CA ILE A 140 8.41 9.47 -10.95
C ILE A 140 7.74 10.37 -9.90
N PRO A 141 7.72 11.68 -10.09
CA PRO A 141 6.99 12.56 -9.18
C PRO A 141 5.49 12.36 -9.35
N VAL A 142 4.77 12.21 -8.22
CA VAL A 142 3.30 12.09 -8.25
C VAL A 142 2.64 13.36 -8.76
N THR A 143 3.25 14.51 -8.50
CA THR A 143 2.83 15.83 -8.99
C THR A 143 4.01 16.57 -9.58
N TYR A 144 3.76 17.27 -10.69
CA TYR A 144 4.72 18.16 -11.31
C TYR A 144 3.98 19.37 -11.90
N ARG A 145 4.40 20.58 -11.52
CA ARG A 145 3.64 21.82 -11.78
C ARG A 145 3.18 21.98 -13.22
N ASP A 146 4.03 21.60 -14.20
CA ASP A 146 3.75 21.79 -15.62
C ASP A 146 2.85 20.69 -16.20
N PHE A 147 2.65 19.58 -15.50
CA PHE A 147 1.86 18.44 -16.00
C PHE A 147 0.57 18.22 -15.23
N ASN A 148 0.59 18.38 -13.89
CA ASN A 148 -0.59 18.08 -13.12
C ASN A 148 -0.68 18.85 -11.79
N SER A 149 -1.91 19.21 -11.44
CA SER A 149 -2.28 19.75 -10.13
C SER A 149 -3.23 18.83 -9.35
N ALA A 150 -3.53 17.65 -9.92
CA ALA A 150 -4.40 16.66 -9.32
C ALA A 150 -3.88 15.25 -9.55
N VAL A 151 -4.17 14.33 -8.61
CA VAL A 151 -3.84 12.91 -8.69
C VAL A 151 -5.05 12.11 -8.22
N THR A 152 -5.40 11.07 -8.95
CA THR A 152 -6.43 10.13 -8.55
C THR A 152 -5.82 8.80 -8.13
N PHE A 153 -6.00 8.42 -6.87
CA PHE A 153 -5.71 7.07 -6.39
C PHE A 153 -6.94 6.19 -6.57
N LEU A 154 -6.76 5.03 -7.18
CA LEU A 154 -7.85 4.06 -7.32
C LEU A 154 -7.37 2.62 -7.14
N THR A 155 -8.32 1.73 -6.84
CA THR A 155 -8.07 0.29 -6.84
C THR A 155 -8.59 -0.33 -8.13
N GLY A 156 -7.81 -1.20 -8.75
CA GLY A 156 -8.23 -1.96 -9.92
C GLY A 156 -8.99 -3.25 -9.57
N HIS A 157 -9.18 -3.54 -8.27
CA HIS A 157 -9.82 -4.77 -7.81
C HIS A 157 -11.06 -4.45 -6.96
N GLY A 158 -12.22 -4.90 -7.41
CA GLY A 158 -13.49 -4.81 -6.71
C GLY A 158 -13.67 -5.92 -5.66
N MET A 159 -14.75 -5.80 -4.88
CA MET A 159 -15.07 -6.77 -3.82
C MET A 159 -15.39 -8.16 -4.37
N ALA A 160 -16.00 -8.26 -5.55
CA ALA A 160 -16.35 -9.51 -6.22
C ALA A 160 -15.22 -10.05 -7.14
N GLY A 161 -14.05 -9.37 -7.14
CA GLY A 161 -12.92 -9.84 -7.94
C GLY A 161 -12.97 -9.42 -9.41
N GLU A 162 -13.59 -8.29 -9.69
CA GLU A 162 -13.71 -7.64 -11.02
C GLU A 162 -13.17 -6.21 -10.96
N VAL A 163 -13.10 -5.55 -12.12
CA VAL A 163 -12.89 -4.09 -12.19
C VAL A 163 -14.06 -3.39 -11.51
N PRO A 164 -13.81 -2.47 -10.54
CA PRO A 164 -14.89 -1.85 -9.77
C PRO A 164 -15.88 -1.10 -10.66
N GLU A 165 -17.13 -1.56 -10.71
CA GLU A 165 -18.22 -0.87 -11.45
C GLU A 165 -18.57 0.48 -10.85
N ARG A 166 -18.22 0.72 -9.57
CA ARG A 166 -18.48 1.99 -8.86
C ARG A 166 -17.66 3.16 -9.39
N HIS A 167 -16.60 2.90 -10.16
CA HIS A 167 -15.80 3.96 -10.74
C HIS A 167 -16.52 4.61 -11.91
N ASN A 168 -16.70 5.92 -11.84
CA ASN A 168 -17.12 6.70 -13.00
C ASN A 168 -15.92 6.90 -13.93
N TRP A 169 -15.73 5.94 -14.86
CA TRP A 169 -14.57 5.89 -15.75
C TRP A 169 -14.49 7.08 -16.71
N ASP A 170 -15.64 7.65 -17.11
CA ASP A 170 -15.69 8.87 -17.91
C ASP A 170 -15.09 10.06 -17.14
N ALA A 171 -15.60 10.31 -15.93
CA ALA A 171 -15.10 11.38 -15.09
C ALA A 171 -13.61 11.19 -14.71
N ILE A 172 -13.18 9.95 -14.45
CA ILE A 172 -11.78 9.63 -14.14
C ILE A 172 -10.90 9.90 -15.37
N ALA A 173 -11.29 9.41 -16.54
CA ALA A 173 -10.51 9.58 -17.75
C ALA A 173 -10.33 11.05 -18.13
N GLN A 174 -11.38 11.86 -17.99
CA GLN A 174 -11.36 13.28 -18.37
C GLN A 174 -10.78 14.20 -17.29
N GLY A 175 -11.03 13.88 -16.01
CA GLY A 175 -10.69 14.78 -14.89
C GLY A 175 -9.41 14.46 -14.14
N SER A 176 -8.75 13.32 -14.42
CA SER A 176 -7.58 12.87 -13.66
C SER A 176 -6.29 12.95 -14.50
N PRO A 177 -5.51 14.02 -14.41
CA PRO A 177 -4.26 14.14 -15.20
C PRO A 177 -3.23 13.07 -14.86
N VAL A 178 -3.22 12.57 -13.63
CA VAL A 178 -2.40 11.43 -13.19
C VAL A 178 -3.29 10.45 -12.43
N ILE A 179 -3.22 9.19 -12.82
CA ILE A 179 -3.93 8.08 -12.18
C ILE A 179 -2.91 7.12 -11.59
N VAL A 180 -3.03 6.83 -10.29
CA VAL A 180 -2.21 5.85 -9.58
C VAL A 180 -3.08 4.70 -9.14
N MET A 181 -2.78 3.50 -9.61
CA MET A 181 -3.62 2.31 -9.44
C MET A 181 -2.97 1.28 -8.53
N TYR A 182 -3.74 0.81 -7.57
CA TYR A 182 -3.39 -0.31 -6.68
C TYR A 182 -4.16 -1.55 -7.12
N MET A 183 -3.54 -2.73 -6.96
CA MET A 183 -4.18 -4.03 -7.24
C MET A 183 -4.79 -4.13 -8.65
N ALA A 184 -4.18 -3.45 -9.64
CA ALA A 184 -4.74 -3.31 -10.99
C ALA A 184 -4.11 -4.29 -12.00
N THR A 185 -3.02 -4.97 -11.69
CA THR A 185 -2.24 -5.77 -12.65
C THR A 185 -3.11 -6.78 -13.40
N LYS A 186 -3.95 -7.53 -12.68
CA LYS A 186 -4.82 -8.56 -13.28
C LYS A 186 -5.83 -8.00 -14.29
N TYR A 187 -6.25 -6.75 -14.10
CA TYR A 187 -7.30 -6.12 -14.91
C TYR A 187 -6.78 -4.95 -15.74
N LEU A 188 -5.46 -4.86 -15.89
CA LEU A 188 -4.82 -3.70 -16.53
C LEU A 188 -5.33 -3.47 -17.96
N GLY A 189 -5.45 -4.53 -18.76
CA GLY A 189 -5.98 -4.43 -20.11
C GLY A 189 -7.43 -3.92 -20.18
N GLU A 190 -8.29 -4.39 -19.29
CA GLU A 190 -9.67 -3.90 -19.21
C GLU A 190 -9.74 -2.43 -18.75
N ILE A 191 -8.94 -2.07 -17.75
CA ILE A 191 -8.88 -0.69 -17.26
C ILE A 191 -8.36 0.24 -18.34
N ALA A 192 -7.27 -0.12 -19.02
CA ALA A 192 -6.71 0.65 -20.12
C ALA A 192 -7.74 0.84 -21.25
N ALA A 193 -8.45 -0.22 -21.64
CA ALA A 193 -9.50 -0.13 -22.63
C ALA A 193 -10.66 0.80 -22.20
N ARG A 194 -11.04 0.80 -20.91
CA ARG A 194 -12.05 1.73 -20.36
C ARG A 194 -11.57 3.18 -20.42
N LEU A 195 -10.32 3.44 -20.01
CA LEU A 195 -9.73 4.78 -20.07
C LEU A 195 -9.66 5.31 -21.50
N MET A 196 -9.21 4.48 -22.46
CA MET A 196 -9.13 4.86 -23.87
C MET A 196 -10.52 5.11 -24.49
N ARG A 197 -11.52 4.27 -24.21
CA ARG A 197 -12.91 4.49 -24.66
C ARG A 197 -13.51 5.79 -24.16
N ASN A 198 -13.02 6.29 -23.02
CA ASN A 198 -13.42 7.57 -22.42
C ASN A 198 -12.45 8.71 -22.73
N GLY A 199 -11.67 8.61 -23.82
CA GLY A 199 -10.94 9.71 -24.41
C GLY A 199 -9.45 9.81 -24.07
N ARG A 200 -8.87 8.87 -23.27
CA ARG A 200 -7.43 8.87 -23.05
C ARG A 200 -6.67 8.33 -24.27
N SER A 201 -5.48 8.89 -24.54
CA SER A 201 -4.65 8.46 -25.66
C SER A 201 -4.03 7.09 -25.43
N ALA A 202 -4.01 6.24 -26.46
CA ALA A 202 -3.26 4.99 -26.44
C ALA A 202 -1.74 5.21 -26.26
N GLU A 203 -1.23 6.37 -26.65
CA GLU A 203 0.18 6.77 -26.55
C GLU A 203 0.54 7.34 -25.18
N GLU A 204 -0.44 7.50 -24.30
CA GLU A 204 -0.21 8.09 -22.98
C GLU A 204 0.78 7.25 -22.15
N PRO A 205 1.79 7.92 -21.50
CA PRO A 205 2.80 7.21 -20.74
C PRO A 205 2.23 6.47 -19.53
N VAL A 206 2.71 5.23 -19.36
CA VAL A 206 2.38 4.36 -18.22
C VAL A 206 3.67 3.81 -17.62
N ALA A 207 3.75 3.75 -16.30
CA ALA A 207 4.77 2.96 -15.62
C ALA A 207 4.14 1.91 -14.70
N VAL A 208 4.71 0.70 -14.73
CA VAL A 208 4.37 -0.39 -13.81
C VAL A 208 5.57 -0.65 -12.92
N ILE A 209 5.37 -0.50 -11.61
CA ILE A 209 6.42 -0.61 -10.60
C ILE A 209 6.11 -1.81 -9.74
N THR A 210 6.94 -2.86 -9.81
CA THR A 210 6.83 -4.04 -8.95
C THR A 210 7.86 -3.99 -7.85
N GLN A 211 7.59 -4.64 -6.71
CA GLN A 211 8.49 -4.71 -5.55
C GLN A 211 9.00 -3.32 -5.12
N ALA A 212 8.11 -2.35 -5.11
CA ALA A 212 8.43 -0.93 -4.88
C ALA A 212 9.29 -0.72 -3.63
N SER A 213 10.37 0.04 -3.78
CA SER A 213 11.37 0.36 -2.75
C SER A 213 12.20 -0.83 -2.21
N LEU A 214 12.04 -2.01 -2.76
CA LEU A 214 12.88 -3.17 -2.44
C LEU A 214 14.08 -3.29 -3.41
N PRO A 215 15.14 -4.03 -3.06
CA PRO A 215 16.32 -4.20 -3.92
C PRO A 215 16.01 -4.84 -5.28
N ASP A 216 14.94 -5.62 -5.38
CA ASP A 216 14.43 -6.25 -6.59
C ASP A 216 13.32 -5.45 -7.29
N GLN A 217 13.20 -4.15 -6.97
CA GLN A 217 12.28 -3.25 -7.66
C GLN A 217 12.52 -3.29 -9.17
N ARG A 218 11.43 -3.45 -9.94
CA ARG A 218 11.46 -3.32 -11.40
C ARG A 218 10.48 -2.25 -11.84
N VAL A 219 10.87 -1.47 -12.84
CA VAL A 219 10.03 -0.42 -13.43
C VAL A 219 9.95 -0.65 -14.94
N LEU A 220 8.74 -0.90 -15.42
CA LEU A 220 8.44 -0.96 -16.85
C LEU A 220 7.78 0.35 -17.27
N GLU A 221 8.43 1.08 -18.18
CA GLU A 221 7.84 2.23 -18.88
C GLU A 221 7.21 1.72 -20.19
N THR A 222 5.96 2.09 -20.43
CA THR A 222 5.15 1.64 -21.55
C THR A 222 4.09 2.69 -21.91
N LYS A 223 3.12 2.35 -22.75
CA LYS A 223 2.00 3.20 -23.17
C LYS A 223 0.67 2.57 -22.78
N LEU A 224 -0.36 3.38 -22.62
CA LEU A 224 -1.69 2.91 -22.21
C LEU A 224 -2.24 1.84 -23.16
N GLY A 225 -2.00 1.97 -24.47
CA GLY A 225 -2.50 1.02 -25.48
C GLY A 225 -1.82 -0.35 -25.47
N THR A 226 -0.60 -0.47 -24.91
CA THR A 226 0.19 -1.72 -24.92
C THR A 226 0.54 -2.23 -23.52
N CYS A 227 0.21 -1.49 -22.47
CA CYS A 227 0.70 -1.75 -21.11
C CYS A 227 0.37 -3.16 -20.58
N SER A 228 -0.77 -3.73 -20.94
CA SER A 228 -1.15 -5.09 -20.50
C SER A 228 -0.27 -6.15 -21.14
N GLU A 229 -0.06 -6.08 -22.46
CA GLU A 229 0.78 -7.00 -23.22
C GLU A 229 2.24 -6.89 -22.80
N ASP A 230 2.71 -5.67 -22.56
CA ASP A 230 4.08 -5.42 -22.10
C ASP A 230 4.33 -5.98 -20.70
N VAL A 231 3.36 -5.87 -19.77
CA VAL A 231 3.42 -6.48 -18.44
C VAL A 231 3.57 -7.99 -18.52
N GLU A 232 2.75 -8.66 -19.35
CA GLU A 232 2.81 -10.10 -19.57
C GLU A 232 4.16 -10.51 -20.18
N LYS A 233 4.57 -9.83 -21.25
CA LYS A 233 5.83 -10.10 -21.96
C LYS A 233 7.06 -9.97 -21.06
N HIS A 234 7.07 -9.03 -20.10
CA HIS A 234 8.19 -8.81 -19.20
C HIS A 234 8.05 -9.59 -17.87
N GLY A 235 6.98 -10.37 -17.69
CA GLY A 235 6.76 -11.20 -16.50
C GLY A 235 6.72 -10.38 -15.21
N LEU A 236 5.99 -9.24 -15.22
CA LEU A 236 5.85 -8.40 -14.04
C LEU A 236 4.69 -8.91 -13.18
N GLU A 237 5.01 -9.29 -11.95
CA GLU A 237 4.06 -9.87 -11.00
C GLU A 237 3.75 -8.91 -9.83
N PRO A 238 2.56 -9.05 -9.20
CA PRO A 238 2.23 -8.36 -7.96
C PRO A 238 3.22 -8.70 -6.81
N PRO A 239 3.40 -7.79 -5.84
CA PRO A 239 2.71 -6.50 -5.71
C PRO A 239 3.22 -5.45 -6.70
N ALA A 240 2.31 -4.67 -7.27
CA ALA A 240 2.64 -3.63 -8.24
C ALA A 240 1.79 -2.37 -8.05
N ILE A 241 2.40 -1.22 -8.35
CA ILE A 241 1.74 0.07 -8.52
C ILE A 241 1.82 0.45 -10.00
N ILE A 242 0.72 0.95 -10.54
CA ILE A 242 0.64 1.40 -11.93
C ILE A 242 0.32 2.89 -11.92
N VAL A 243 1.07 3.68 -12.68
CA VAL A 243 0.83 5.11 -12.86
C VAL A 243 0.62 5.42 -14.34
N VAL A 244 -0.42 6.20 -14.63
CA VAL A 244 -0.78 6.69 -15.97
C VAL A 244 -0.70 8.20 -15.95
N GLY A 245 0.00 8.80 -16.90
CA GLY A 245 0.10 10.25 -17.09
C GLY A 245 1.49 10.74 -17.47
N GLU A 246 1.58 11.99 -17.92
CA GLU A 246 2.81 12.61 -18.44
C GLU A 246 3.98 12.64 -17.43
N VAL A 247 3.70 12.58 -16.13
CA VAL A 247 4.74 12.53 -15.09
C VAL A 247 5.69 11.34 -15.25
N VAL A 248 5.25 10.26 -15.90
CA VAL A 248 6.08 9.09 -16.19
C VAL A 248 7.28 9.47 -17.07
N SER A 249 7.11 10.38 -18.01
CA SER A 249 8.16 10.84 -18.93
C SER A 249 9.33 11.51 -18.23
N LEU A 250 9.16 11.97 -16.98
CA LEU A 250 10.21 12.58 -16.18
C LEU A 250 11.21 11.57 -15.64
N ARG A 251 10.84 10.28 -15.54
CA ARG A 251 11.70 9.22 -15.01
C ARG A 251 13.06 9.18 -15.70
N LYS A 252 13.14 9.36 -17.00
CA LYS A 252 14.40 9.37 -17.76
C LYS A 252 15.44 10.38 -17.25
N PHE A 253 14.99 11.42 -16.52
CA PHE A 253 15.84 12.44 -15.91
C PHE A 253 16.00 12.30 -14.41
N LEU A 254 15.02 11.66 -13.75
CA LEU A 254 14.89 11.63 -12.29
C LEU A 254 15.19 10.25 -11.70
N LYS A 255 15.46 9.24 -12.51
CA LYS A 255 15.87 7.92 -12.04
C LYS A 255 17.17 8.06 -11.22
N TRP A 256 17.13 7.60 -9.97
CA TRP A 256 18.24 7.66 -9.01
C TRP A 256 18.56 6.30 -8.38
N MET A 257 17.69 5.34 -8.57
CA MET A 257 17.82 3.95 -8.14
C MET A 257 17.80 3.06 -9.38
N ASP A 258 18.76 2.13 -9.48
CA ASP A 258 18.91 1.19 -10.61
C ASP A 258 18.12 -0.09 -10.37
#